data_31fe4cc5a1b5603960cab1f46df58be0
#
_entry.id   31fe4cc5a1b5603960cab1f46df58be0
#
_cell.length_a   1.000
_cell.length_b   1.000
_cell.length_c   1.000
_cell.angle_alpha   90.00
_cell.angle_beta   90.00
_cell.angle_gamma   90.00
#
_symmetry.space_group_name_H-M   'P 1'
#
loop_
_entity.id
_entity.type
_entity.pdbx_description
1 polymer ?
#
loop_
_entity_poly.entity_id
_entity_poly.type
_entity_poly.pdbx_seq_one_letter_code
_entity_poly.pdbx_strand_id
1 'polypeptide(L)'
;MVRASTAELLRNPSLSIRARSSLASPLYLHSKGLLERPVFYLSEYFESHREEYIDCLNALHQNPTAWEPWLLFFLRAVDEQARENMRRAAAMQRLYKELQTEFPNITNSASCGLLLDAIFESPIFSKPIISGRIHEVNTATIHRMINSLLDAGILHMRTNGAGRRAATYQLRELSLIAQGLPIERFDY
;
A
#
# COMPACT_ATOMS: atom_id res chain seq x y z
N MET A 1 19.85 -12.88 2.90
CA MET A 1 18.91 -11.77 3.13
C MET A 1 18.91 -11.46 4.64
N VAL A 2 19.59 -10.38 5.03
CA VAL A 2 19.86 -10.05 6.45
C VAL A 2 18.55 -9.58 7.09
N ARG A 3 18.04 -10.35 8.08
CA ARG A 3 16.95 -9.90 8.94
C ARG A 3 17.53 -8.86 9.91
N ALA A 4 17.37 -7.58 9.61
CA ALA A 4 17.64 -6.55 10.59
C ALA A 4 16.77 -6.81 11.83
N SER A 5 17.38 -6.85 13.00
CA SER A 5 16.67 -7.02 14.28
C SER A 5 15.71 -5.84 14.47
N THR A 6 14.52 -6.11 15.02
CA THR A 6 13.55 -5.07 15.42
C THR A 6 14.22 -3.95 16.23
N ALA A 7 15.19 -4.32 17.09
CA ALA A 7 15.97 -3.39 17.91
C ALA A 7 16.90 -2.49 17.07
N GLU A 8 17.44 -2.98 15.95
CA GLU A 8 18.32 -2.19 15.07
C GLU A 8 17.52 -1.17 14.27
N LEU A 9 16.32 -1.53 13.76
CA LEU A 9 15.42 -0.60 13.07
C LEU A 9 14.98 0.54 14.00
N LEU A 10 14.66 0.24 15.27
CA LEU A 10 14.25 1.23 16.26
C LEU A 10 15.40 2.13 16.73
N ARG A 11 16.66 1.69 16.60
CA ARG A 11 17.87 2.46 16.94
C ARG A 11 18.39 3.34 15.82
N ASN A 12 17.83 3.26 14.62
CA ASN A 12 18.31 4.05 13.49
C ASN A 12 18.14 5.56 13.78
N PRO A 13 19.24 6.34 13.89
CA PRO A 13 19.18 7.75 14.26
C PRO A 13 18.54 8.64 13.19
N SER A 14 18.43 8.17 11.95
CA SER A 14 17.79 8.91 10.85
C SER A 14 16.26 8.89 10.90
N LEU A 15 15.66 8.00 11.71
CA LEU A 15 14.21 7.94 11.89
C LEU A 15 13.75 8.93 12.96
N SER A 16 12.76 9.75 12.63
CA SER A 16 12.11 10.61 13.62
C SER A 16 11.46 9.78 14.74
N ILE A 17 11.28 10.37 15.92
CA ILE A 17 10.61 9.72 17.06
C ILE A 17 9.23 9.21 16.66
N ARG A 18 8.48 9.95 15.82
CA ARG A 18 7.19 9.54 15.27
C ARG A 18 7.29 8.30 14.38
N ALA A 19 8.27 8.26 13.49
CA ALA A 19 8.48 7.09 12.62
C ALA A 19 8.86 5.85 13.43
N ARG A 20 9.62 6.00 14.53
CA ARG A 20 9.97 4.90 15.42
C ARG A 20 8.75 4.35 16.16
N SER A 21 7.89 5.21 16.71
CA SER A 21 6.70 4.76 17.44
C SER A 21 5.66 4.11 16.52
N SER A 22 5.46 4.62 15.29
CA SER A 22 4.53 4.00 14.34
C SER A 22 5.01 2.64 13.81
N LEU A 23 6.33 2.41 13.75
CA LEU A 23 6.90 1.11 13.37
C LEU A 23 6.99 0.13 14.56
N ALA A 24 7.06 0.63 15.79
CA ALA A 24 7.23 -0.21 16.99
C ALA A 24 6.04 -1.14 17.21
N SER A 25 4.80 -0.64 17.05
CA SER A 25 3.58 -1.42 17.29
C SER A 25 3.43 -2.62 16.36
N PRO A 26 3.51 -2.47 15.02
CA PRO A 26 3.42 -3.63 14.12
C PRO A 26 4.58 -4.62 14.30
N LEU A 27 5.78 -4.13 14.57
CA LEU A 27 6.94 -5.00 14.82
C LEU A 27 6.81 -5.76 16.14
N TYR A 28 6.28 -5.13 17.19
CA TYR A 28 6.00 -5.79 18.47
C TYR A 28 4.93 -6.86 18.33
N LEU A 29 3.81 -6.55 17.68
CA LEU A 29 2.73 -7.51 17.43
C LEU A 29 3.21 -8.71 16.58
N HIS A 30 4.04 -8.44 15.57
CA HIS A 30 4.68 -9.50 14.78
C HIS A 30 5.62 -10.36 15.63
N SER A 31 6.43 -9.75 16.51
CA SER A 31 7.35 -10.47 17.40
C SER A 31 6.63 -11.39 18.39
N LYS A 32 5.37 -11.06 18.74
CA LYS A 32 4.50 -11.87 19.60
C LYS A 32 3.67 -12.90 18.85
N GLY A 33 3.85 -13.02 17.52
CA GLY A 33 3.09 -13.96 16.69
C GLY A 33 1.63 -13.57 16.44
N LEU A 34 1.24 -12.34 16.80
CA LEU A 34 -0.11 -11.82 16.60
C LEU A 34 -0.34 -11.32 15.16
N LEU A 35 0.74 -11.04 14.43
CA LEU A 35 0.73 -10.70 13.01
C LEU A 35 1.72 -11.58 12.27
N GLU A 36 1.30 -12.16 11.16
CA GLU A 36 2.21 -12.92 10.27
C GLU A 36 3.24 -12.01 9.60
N ARG A 37 2.84 -10.76 9.30
CA ARG A 37 3.70 -9.74 8.69
C ARG A 37 3.54 -8.41 9.40
N PRO A 38 4.59 -7.60 9.56
CA PRO A 38 4.53 -6.30 10.24
C PRO A 38 3.98 -5.20 9.30
N VAL A 39 2.83 -5.46 8.65
CA VAL A 39 2.20 -4.55 7.67
C VAL A 39 1.00 -3.78 8.23
N PHE A 40 0.89 -3.73 9.55
CA PHE A 40 -0.20 -3.07 10.24
C PHE A 40 0.21 -1.67 10.68
N TYR A 41 -0.22 -0.66 9.94
CA TYR A 41 0.18 0.73 10.18
C TYR A 41 -0.92 1.48 10.95
N LEU A 42 -0.67 1.75 12.23
CA LEU A 42 -1.56 2.58 13.07
C LEU A 42 -1.33 4.08 12.90
N SER A 43 -0.30 4.49 12.17
CA SER A 43 0.06 5.90 12.01
C SER A 43 -1.01 6.71 11.30
N GLU A 44 -1.75 6.11 10.38
CA GLU A 44 -2.87 6.73 9.69
C GLU A 44 -4.01 7.06 10.68
N TYR A 45 -4.35 6.10 11.54
CA TYR A 45 -5.35 6.29 12.58
C TYR A 45 -4.92 7.36 13.61
N PHE A 46 -3.69 7.32 14.07
CA PHE A 46 -3.17 8.29 15.02
C PHE A 46 -3.08 9.71 14.45
N GLU A 47 -2.86 9.87 13.14
CA GLU A 47 -2.86 11.18 12.52
C GLU A 47 -4.30 11.71 12.32
N SER A 48 -5.25 10.87 11.95
CA SER A 48 -6.65 11.26 11.81
C SER A 48 -7.33 11.56 13.17
N HIS A 49 -6.83 10.96 14.27
CA HIS A 49 -7.32 11.17 15.65
C HIS A 49 -6.26 11.84 16.54
N ARG A 50 -5.53 12.78 15.96
CA ARG A 50 -4.33 13.35 16.58
C ARG A 50 -4.61 14.07 17.91
N GLU A 51 -5.71 14.77 18.03
CA GLU A 51 -6.09 15.50 19.25
C GLU A 51 -6.33 14.50 20.40
N GLU A 52 -7.18 13.49 20.18
CA GLU A 52 -7.45 12.44 21.16
C GLU A 52 -6.17 11.68 21.56
N TYR A 53 -5.30 11.39 20.58
CA TYR A 53 -3.99 10.78 20.84
C TYR A 53 -3.12 11.61 21.79
N ILE A 54 -3.04 12.93 21.56
CA ILE A 54 -2.26 13.85 22.40
C ILE A 54 -2.88 13.96 23.78
N ASP A 55 -4.20 14.04 23.89
CA ASP A 55 -4.90 14.12 25.17
C ASP A 55 -4.68 12.87 26.03
N CYS A 56 -4.75 11.69 25.43
CA CYS A 56 -4.39 10.43 26.11
C CYS A 56 -2.94 10.42 26.63
N LEU A 57 -1.99 10.92 25.85
CA LEU A 57 -0.58 10.99 26.26
C LEU A 57 -0.38 12.03 27.38
N ASN A 58 -1.03 13.17 27.31
CA ASN A 58 -0.97 14.21 28.35
C ASN A 58 -1.56 13.71 29.67
N ALA A 59 -2.69 12.98 29.62
CA ALA A 59 -3.29 12.36 30.80
C ALA A 59 -2.32 11.36 31.46
N LEU A 60 -1.63 10.52 30.67
CA LEU A 60 -0.59 9.61 31.17
C LEU A 60 0.60 10.36 31.77
N HIS A 61 0.99 11.49 31.19
CA HIS A 61 2.09 12.30 31.70
C HIS A 61 1.75 12.91 33.07
N GLN A 62 0.50 13.36 33.26
CA GLN A 62 0.01 13.93 34.51
C GLN A 62 -0.23 12.85 35.59
N ASN A 63 -0.75 11.70 35.20
CA ASN A 63 -1.00 10.54 36.05
C ASN A 63 -0.49 9.25 35.43
N PRO A 64 0.74 8.82 35.73
CA PRO A 64 1.35 7.62 35.16
C PRO A 64 0.59 6.31 35.41
N THR A 65 -0.41 6.30 36.28
CA THR A 65 -1.26 5.12 36.57
C THR A 65 -2.53 5.09 35.75
N ALA A 66 -2.89 6.19 35.06
CA ALA A 66 -4.13 6.32 34.27
C ALA A 66 -3.96 5.74 32.84
N TRP A 67 -3.67 4.43 32.74
CA TRP A 67 -3.49 3.74 31.46
C TRP A 67 -4.78 3.41 30.72
N GLU A 68 -5.94 3.41 31.39
CA GLU A 68 -7.19 2.95 30.80
C GLU A 68 -7.63 3.75 29.57
N PRO A 69 -7.67 5.11 29.59
CA PRO A 69 -8.03 5.88 28.39
C PRO A 69 -7.09 5.62 27.20
N TRP A 70 -5.79 5.55 27.46
CA TRP A 70 -4.79 5.21 26.44
C TRP A 70 -5.01 3.80 25.86
N LEU A 71 -5.25 2.81 26.70
CA LEU A 71 -5.47 1.44 26.28
C LEU A 71 -6.73 1.31 25.43
N LEU A 72 -7.83 1.96 25.84
CA LEU A 72 -9.08 1.98 25.07
C LEU A 72 -8.90 2.66 23.72
N PHE A 73 -8.22 3.81 23.67
CA PHE A 73 -7.86 4.48 22.42
C PHE A 73 -7.04 3.55 21.50
N PHE A 74 -6.00 2.91 22.04
CA PHE A 74 -5.15 2.01 21.27
C PHE A 74 -5.90 0.79 20.73
N LEU A 75 -6.75 0.15 21.53
CA LEU A 75 -7.55 -1.00 21.10
C LEU A 75 -8.55 -0.61 20.00
N ARG A 76 -9.18 0.56 20.12
CA ARG A 76 -10.06 1.11 19.09
C ARG A 76 -9.28 1.37 17.80
N ALA A 77 -8.10 1.98 17.89
CA ALA A 77 -7.23 2.20 16.75
C ALA A 77 -6.88 0.89 16.03
N VAL A 78 -6.59 -0.18 16.78
CA VAL A 78 -6.31 -1.51 16.20
C VAL A 78 -7.53 -2.08 15.49
N ASP A 79 -8.71 -2.05 16.12
CA ASP A 79 -9.94 -2.61 15.54
C ASP A 79 -10.36 -1.84 14.27
N GLU A 80 -10.42 -0.52 14.32
CA GLU A 80 -10.83 0.31 13.18
C GLU A 80 -9.84 0.21 12.02
N GLN A 81 -8.53 0.26 12.29
CA GLN A 81 -7.53 0.11 11.25
C GLN A 81 -7.53 -1.30 10.63
N ALA A 82 -7.79 -2.34 11.43
CA ALA A 82 -7.93 -3.69 10.90
C ALA A 82 -9.13 -3.82 9.96
N ARG A 83 -10.28 -3.27 10.33
CA ARG A 83 -11.48 -3.23 9.47
C ARG A 83 -11.23 -2.48 8.17
N GLU A 84 -10.55 -1.33 8.24
CA GLU A 84 -10.20 -0.55 7.06
C GLU A 84 -9.24 -1.32 6.14
N ASN A 85 -8.21 -1.94 6.68
CA ASN A 85 -7.28 -2.77 5.91
C ASN A 85 -7.99 -3.96 5.23
N MET A 86 -8.96 -4.58 5.91
CA MET A 86 -9.77 -5.66 5.32
C MET A 86 -10.63 -5.14 4.16
N ARG A 87 -11.26 -3.98 4.30
CA ARG A 87 -12.04 -3.35 3.22
C ARG A 87 -11.16 -3.06 1.99
N ARG A 88 -10.00 -2.44 2.19
CA ARG A 88 -9.03 -2.17 1.12
C ARG A 88 -8.56 -3.45 0.43
N ALA A 89 -8.22 -4.48 1.20
CA ALA A 89 -7.81 -5.76 0.64
C ALA A 89 -8.92 -6.43 -0.20
N ALA A 90 -10.16 -6.40 0.28
CA ALA A 90 -11.31 -6.92 -0.46
C ALA A 90 -11.56 -6.14 -1.77
N ALA A 91 -11.41 -4.81 -1.73
CA ALA A 91 -11.55 -3.97 -2.93
C ALA A 91 -10.41 -4.23 -3.95
N MET A 92 -9.17 -4.39 -3.49
CA MET A 92 -8.05 -4.76 -4.36
C MET A 92 -8.27 -6.12 -5.02
N GLN A 93 -8.77 -7.12 -4.27
CA GLN A 93 -9.08 -8.43 -4.82
C GLN A 93 -10.22 -8.38 -5.86
N ARG A 94 -11.24 -7.54 -5.62
CA ARG A 94 -12.32 -7.32 -6.58
C ARG A 94 -11.79 -6.70 -7.86
N LEU A 95 -11.02 -5.61 -7.74
CA LEU A 95 -10.38 -4.95 -8.88
C LEU A 95 -9.51 -5.91 -9.69
N TYR A 96 -8.70 -6.74 -9.01
CA TYR A 96 -7.86 -7.74 -9.68
C TYR A 96 -8.70 -8.72 -10.50
N LYS A 97 -9.78 -9.27 -9.94
CA LYS A 97 -10.67 -10.22 -10.63
C LYS A 97 -11.35 -9.60 -11.85
N GLU A 98 -11.80 -8.36 -11.75
CA GLU A 98 -12.41 -7.64 -12.89
C GLU A 98 -11.38 -7.41 -13.99
N LEU A 99 -10.21 -6.87 -13.65
CA LEU A 99 -9.15 -6.63 -14.63
C LEU A 99 -8.61 -7.94 -15.23
N GLN A 100 -8.64 -9.06 -14.50
CA GLN A 100 -8.28 -10.37 -15.03
C GLN A 100 -9.21 -10.79 -16.21
N THR A 101 -10.46 -10.35 -16.22
CA THR A 101 -11.39 -10.60 -17.33
C THR A 101 -11.33 -9.53 -18.43
N GLU A 102 -10.99 -8.29 -18.09
CA GLU A 102 -10.92 -7.18 -19.05
C GLU A 102 -9.61 -7.18 -19.86
N PHE A 103 -8.48 -7.47 -19.22
CA PHE A 103 -7.14 -7.39 -19.84
C PHE A 103 -7.00 -8.24 -21.12
N PRO A 104 -7.47 -9.50 -21.19
CA PRO A 104 -7.42 -10.28 -22.43
C PRO A 104 -8.16 -9.61 -23.59
N ASN A 105 -9.32 -9.02 -23.32
CA ASN A 105 -10.16 -8.37 -24.34
C ASN A 105 -9.52 -7.07 -24.86
N ILE A 106 -8.83 -6.32 -24.01
CA ILE A 106 -8.18 -5.05 -24.36
C ILE A 106 -6.84 -5.29 -25.06
N THR A 107 -6.03 -6.20 -24.51
CA THR A 107 -4.65 -6.40 -24.99
C THR A 107 -4.54 -7.40 -26.13
N ASN A 108 -5.55 -8.24 -26.34
CA ASN A 108 -5.53 -9.38 -27.28
C ASN A 108 -4.28 -10.25 -27.08
N SER A 109 -3.89 -10.54 -25.83
CA SER A 109 -2.68 -11.26 -25.50
C SER A 109 -2.92 -12.29 -24.40
N ALA A 110 -2.51 -13.54 -24.64
CA ALA A 110 -2.56 -14.60 -23.63
C ALA A 110 -1.65 -14.34 -22.42
N SER A 111 -0.63 -13.49 -22.58
CA SER A 111 0.35 -13.18 -21.52
C SER A 111 -0.05 -11.95 -20.68
N CYS A 112 -1.26 -11.43 -20.84
CA CYS A 112 -1.73 -10.24 -20.12
C CYS A 112 -1.81 -10.44 -18.60
N GLY A 113 -1.98 -11.68 -18.11
CA GLY A 113 -1.96 -12.00 -16.69
C GLY A 113 -0.64 -11.66 -16.02
N LEU A 114 0.50 -11.95 -16.67
CA LEU A 114 1.83 -11.60 -16.15
C LEU A 114 1.99 -10.08 -16.01
N LEU A 115 1.43 -9.31 -16.96
CA LEU A 115 1.45 -7.86 -16.88
C LEU A 115 0.55 -7.35 -15.75
N LEU A 116 -0.62 -7.94 -15.55
CA LEU A 116 -1.54 -7.61 -14.46
C LEU A 116 -0.87 -7.84 -13.10
N ASP A 117 -0.25 -9.01 -12.89
CA ASP A 117 0.47 -9.33 -11.67
C ASP A 117 1.58 -8.31 -11.37
N ALA A 118 2.40 -8.00 -12.39
CA ALA A 118 3.48 -7.03 -12.25
C ALA A 118 2.97 -5.60 -11.93
N ILE A 119 1.80 -5.21 -12.45
CA ILE A 119 1.15 -3.92 -12.14
C ILE A 119 0.62 -3.92 -10.69
N PHE A 120 0.02 -5.03 -10.22
CA PHE A 120 -0.44 -5.12 -8.84
C PHE A 120 0.71 -5.12 -7.82
N GLU A 121 1.86 -5.69 -8.16
CA GLU A 121 3.08 -5.59 -7.34
C GLU A 121 3.65 -4.16 -7.31
N SER A 122 3.50 -3.42 -8.41
CA SER A 122 4.01 -2.05 -8.56
C SER A 122 3.02 -1.19 -9.33
N PRO A 123 2.02 -0.60 -8.63
CA PRO A 123 0.95 0.16 -9.28
C PRO A 123 1.43 1.45 -9.96
N ILE A 124 2.65 1.89 -9.64
CA ILE A 124 3.34 3.00 -10.32
C ILE A 124 4.62 2.45 -10.92
N PHE A 125 4.76 2.51 -12.23
CA PHE A 125 5.87 1.90 -12.94
C PHE A 125 6.29 2.69 -14.18
N SER A 126 7.46 2.35 -14.72
CA SER A 126 7.87 2.74 -16.08
C SER A 126 7.99 1.50 -16.97
N LYS A 127 7.85 1.69 -18.29
CA LYS A 127 7.93 0.56 -19.24
C LYS A 127 9.24 -0.27 -19.09
N PRO A 128 10.43 0.35 -18.93
CA PRO A 128 11.65 -0.43 -18.72
C PRO A 128 11.64 -1.28 -17.44
N ILE A 129 11.09 -0.74 -16.33
CA ILE A 129 11.05 -1.46 -15.05
C ILE A 129 10.15 -2.68 -15.16
N ILE A 130 8.94 -2.52 -15.72
CA ILE A 130 8.01 -3.64 -15.81
C ILE A 130 8.48 -4.69 -16.82
N SER A 131 9.08 -4.26 -17.94
CA SER A 131 9.67 -5.19 -18.92
C SER A 131 10.85 -5.99 -18.35
N GLY A 132 11.61 -5.40 -17.42
CA GLY A 132 12.69 -6.09 -16.73
C GLY A 132 12.23 -7.10 -15.67
N ARG A 133 10.94 -7.11 -15.29
CA ARG A 133 10.35 -8.08 -14.34
C ARG A 133 9.71 -9.27 -15.05
N ILE A 134 9.18 -9.05 -16.24
CA ILE A 134 8.49 -10.08 -17.03
C ILE A 134 9.47 -10.62 -18.07
N HIS A 135 10.13 -11.73 -17.76
CA HIS A 135 11.16 -12.32 -18.62
C HIS A 135 10.56 -13.25 -19.68
N GLU A 136 9.34 -13.73 -19.47
CA GLU A 136 8.64 -14.69 -20.34
C GLU A 136 8.02 -14.06 -21.57
N VAL A 137 7.96 -12.72 -21.64
CA VAL A 137 7.30 -11.97 -22.71
C VAL A 137 8.24 -10.97 -23.34
N ASN A 138 8.22 -10.90 -24.67
CA ASN A 138 9.02 -9.92 -25.41
C ASN A 138 8.63 -8.48 -25.01
N THR A 139 9.64 -7.64 -24.80
CA THR A 139 9.50 -6.22 -24.45
C THR A 139 8.56 -5.44 -25.37
N ALA A 140 8.60 -5.71 -26.69
CA ALA A 140 7.71 -5.07 -27.65
C ALA A 140 6.23 -5.43 -27.39
N THR A 141 5.95 -6.69 -27.02
CA THR A 141 4.61 -7.14 -26.65
C THR A 141 4.13 -6.48 -25.36
N ILE A 142 4.99 -6.39 -24.35
CA ILE A 142 4.66 -5.69 -23.08
C ILE A 142 4.32 -4.22 -23.37
N HIS A 143 5.13 -3.53 -24.16
CA HIS A 143 4.89 -2.13 -24.52
C HIS A 143 3.58 -1.95 -25.29
N ARG A 144 3.24 -2.88 -26.21
CA ARG A 144 1.98 -2.87 -26.94
C ARG A 144 0.78 -3.03 -25.98
N MET A 145 0.85 -4.01 -25.06
CA MET A 145 -0.19 -4.21 -24.05
C MET A 145 -0.40 -2.97 -23.18
N ILE A 146 0.70 -2.36 -22.71
CA ILE A 146 0.62 -1.11 -21.93
C ILE A 146 -0.05 0.01 -22.72
N ASN A 147 0.27 0.17 -24.02
CA ASN A 147 -0.37 1.18 -24.84
C ASN A 147 -1.87 0.90 -25.02
N SER A 148 -2.28 -0.35 -25.29
CA SER A 148 -3.70 -0.70 -25.37
C SER A 148 -4.46 -0.41 -24.07
N LEU A 149 -3.84 -0.63 -22.91
CA LEU A 149 -4.43 -0.31 -21.60
C LEU A 149 -4.50 1.21 -21.34
N LEU A 150 -3.55 1.98 -21.87
CA LEU A 150 -3.59 3.46 -21.85
C LEU A 150 -4.72 3.99 -22.74
N ASP A 151 -4.84 3.46 -23.95
CA ASP A 151 -5.88 3.85 -24.91
C ASP A 151 -7.29 3.49 -24.39
N ALA A 152 -7.41 2.39 -23.65
CA ALA A 152 -8.64 1.98 -22.97
C ALA A 152 -8.93 2.76 -21.66
N GLY A 153 -8.02 3.63 -21.20
CA GLY A 153 -8.20 4.42 -19.99
C GLY A 153 -8.01 3.64 -18.67
N ILE A 154 -7.55 2.38 -18.72
CA ILE A 154 -7.24 1.57 -17.52
C ILE A 154 -5.95 2.06 -16.84
N LEU A 155 -4.95 2.35 -17.65
CA LEU A 155 -3.71 2.96 -17.18
C LEU A 155 -3.68 4.44 -17.49
N HIS A 156 -3.05 5.21 -16.62
CA HIS A 156 -2.87 6.64 -16.80
C HIS A 156 -1.39 7.01 -16.76
N MET A 157 -1.01 7.97 -17.59
CA MET A 157 0.32 8.56 -17.50
C MET A 157 0.39 9.46 -16.26
N ARG A 158 1.34 9.20 -15.38
CA ARG A 158 1.58 9.98 -14.17
C ARG A 158 2.57 11.12 -14.41
N THR A 159 3.69 10.82 -15.07
CA THR A 159 4.71 11.82 -15.43
C THR A 159 5.19 11.57 -16.86
N ASN A 160 5.40 12.67 -17.58
CA ASN A 160 6.04 12.60 -18.89
C ASN A 160 7.52 12.23 -18.75
N GLY A 161 8.04 11.49 -19.73
CA GLY A 161 9.46 11.27 -19.85
C GLY A 161 10.17 12.59 -20.22
N ALA A 162 11.33 12.84 -19.62
CA ALA A 162 12.17 13.98 -19.94
C ALA A 162 13.66 13.60 -19.88
N GLY A 163 14.36 13.78 -20.97
CA GLY A 163 15.77 13.44 -21.09
C GLY A 163 16.03 11.96 -20.79
N ARG A 164 16.78 11.65 -19.72
CA ARG A 164 17.06 10.25 -19.29
C ARG A 164 15.98 9.63 -18.40
N ARG A 165 14.98 10.40 -17.98
CA ARG A 165 13.88 9.89 -17.14
C ARG A 165 12.80 9.30 -18.03
N ALA A 166 12.49 8.02 -17.82
CA ALA A 166 11.38 7.36 -18.49
C ALA A 166 10.03 7.91 -17.97
N ALA A 167 9.02 7.93 -18.84
CA ALA A 167 7.64 8.20 -18.43
C ALA A 167 7.18 7.17 -17.40
N THR A 168 6.37 7.62 -16.43
CA THR A 168 5.76 6.74 -15.46
C THR A 168 4.26 6.64 -15.67
N TYR A 169 3.75 5.45 -15.43
CA TYR A 169 2.35 5.09 -15.60
C TYR A 169 1.80 4.57 -14.27
N GLN A 170 0.49 4.62 -14.11
CA GLN A 170 -0.16 4.12 -12.90
C GLN A 170 -1.51 3.46 -13.20
N LEU A 171 -1.83 2.45 -12.42
CA LEU A 171 -3.18 1.96 -12.24
C LEU A 171 -3.84 2.81 -11.14
N ARG A 172 -4.59 3.85 -11.57
CA ARG A 172 -5.13 4.88 -10.66
C ARG A 172 -6.05 4.29 -9.60
N GLU A 173 -6.96 3.41 -10.00
CA GLU A 173 -7.93 2.77 -9.10
C GLU A 173 -7.23 2.02 -7.96
N LEU A 174 -6.21 1.22 -8.27
CA LEU A 174 -5.43 0.51 -7.24
C LEU A 174 -4.73 1.47 -6.27
N SER A 175 -4.23 2.60 -6.78
CA SER A 175 -3.60 3.63 -5.94
C SER A 175 -4.62 4.34 -5.03
N LEU A 176 -5.85 4.58 -5.51
CA LEU A 176 -6.93 5.17 -4.71
C LEU A 176 -7.38 4.22 -3.61
N ILE A 177 -7.60 2.92 -3.93
CA ILE A 177 -7.95 1.90 -2.93
C ILE A 177 -6.89 1.81 -1.84
N ALA A 178 -5.60 1.82 -2.21
CA ALA A 178 -4.50 1.77 -1.25
C ALA A 178 -4.51 2.97 -0.28
N GLN A 179 -5.01 4.13 -0.73
CA GLN A 179 -5.15 5.34 0.08
C GLN A 179 -6.49 5.42 0.84
N GLY A 180 -7.37 4.41 0.73
CA GLY A 180 -8.71 4.42 1.32
C GLY A 180 -9.66 5.41 0.65
N LEU A 181 -9.35 5.82 -0.58
CA LEU A 181 -10.18 6.76 -1.34
C LEU A 181 -11.19 5.98 -2.21
N PRO A 182 -12.40 6.53 -2.41
CA PRO A 182 -13.42 5.90 -3.25
C PRO A 182 -12.96 5.82 -4.70
N ILE A 183 -13.43 4.81 -5.39
CA ILE A 183 -13.24 4.65 -6.83
C ILE A 183 -14.62 4.60 -7.51
N GLU A 184 -14.70 5.16 -8.71
CA GLU A 184 -15.96 5.23 -9.47
C GLU A 184 -16.55 3.86 -9.81
N ARG A 185 -15.68 2.83 -9.91
CA ARG A 185 -16.05 1.46 -10.25
C ARG A 185 -16.81 0.73 -9.14
N PHE A 186 -16.62 1.14 -7.88
CA PHE A 186 -17.26 0.50 -6.72
C PHE A 186 -17.82 1.55 -5.77
N ASP A 187 -19.07 1.37 -5.37
CA ASP A 187 -19.61 2.06 -4.20
C ASP A 187 -19.01 1.45 -2.94
N TYR A 188 -18.43 2.29 -2.08
CA TYR A 188 -17.86 1.93 -0.79
C TYR A 188 -18.87 2.19 0.32
#